data_881a27f546a01a0536befe25a37063c9
#
_entry.id   881a27f546a01a0536befe25a37063c9
#
_cell.length_a   1.000
_cell.length_b   1.000
_cell.length_c   1.000
_cell.angle_alpha   90.00
_cell.angle_beta   90.00
_cell.angle_gamma   90.00
#
_symmetry.space_group_name_H-M   'P 1'
#
loop_
_entity.id
_entity.type
_entity.pdbx_description
1 polymer ?
#
loop_
_entity_poly.entity_id
_entity_poly.type
_entity_poly.pdbx_seq_one_letter_code
_entity_poly.pdbx_strand_id
1 'polypeptide(L)'
;MIRLEGRAVIYGEVWFDEEPPPPAHAGVDIIEYRCRPNPIPNARTATLLSLQTDLTAPPEAIVGGFHGGCRYLVRRAEAKDGLRHEVIRDAGDCLDEFADFYDGFARQKALWLADRHWLSRVAVEGQLVLSCAWRGSKPLVWHAHLRSGRTVRLAYSASCFRGMESGYRSLVGRANRWLHWHDMLHFKEAGLECYDWGGVFADESTPERAGINQFKRMFGGQRVVHYECTVPATPRGRLWLALRERRRAWHPPRPVPALRQGA
;
A
#
# COMPACT_ATOMS: atom_id res chain seq x y z
N MET A 1 -9.55 9.34 10.42
CA MET A 1 -10.05 7.93 10.54
C MET A 1 -10.92 7.61 9.35
N ILE A 2 -10.64 6.54 8.65
CA ILE A 2 -11.42 6.10 7.47
C ILE A 2 -12.64 5.31 7.96
N ARG A 3 -13.84 5.75 7.64
CA ARG A 3 -15.09 5.07 8.02
C ARG A 3 -15.54 4.13 6.90
N LEU A 4 -15.73 2.86 7.24
CA LEU A 4 -16.14 1.80 6.33
C LEU A 4 -17.44 1.17 6.79
N GLU A 5 -18.45 1.16 5.92
CA GLU A 5 -19.74 0.56 6.22
C GLU A 5 -19.72 -0.93 5.87
N GLY A 6 -19.80 -1.78 6.87
CA GLY A 6 -20.02 -3.22 6.70
C GLY A 6 -21.51 -3.57 6.76
N ARG A 7 -21.85 -4.80 6.36
CA ARG A 7 -23.26 -5.28 6.34
C ARG A 7 -23.95 -5.22 7.69
N ALA A 8 -23.23 -5.37 8.77
CA ALA A 8 -23.78 -5.48 10.12
C ALA A 8 -23.14 -4.55 11.15
N VAL A 9 -21.98 -4.02 10.89
CA VAL A 9 -21.20 -3.14 11.78
C VAL A 9 -20.47 -2.09 10.96
N ILE A 10 -20.18 -0.96 11.59
CA ILE A 10 -19.39 0.11 11.00
C ILE A 10 -17.97 0.00 11.55
N TYR A 11 -16.98 0.02 10.65
CA TYR A 11 -15.55 0.02 10.99
C TYR A 11 -14.98 1.41 10.90
N GLY A 12 -14.03 1.72 11.78
CA GLY A 12 -13.13 2.86 11.66
C GLY A 12 -11.72 2.34 11.47
N GLU A 13 -11.01 2.72 10.41
CA GLU A 13 -9.58 2.44 10.26
C GLU A 13 -8.76 3.65 10.70
N VAL A 14 -7.79 3.42 11.56
CA VAL A 14 -6.80 4.39 12.03
C VAL A 14 -5.42 3.89 11.67
N TRP A 15 -4.66 4.68 10.93
CA TRP A 15 -3.38 4.26 10.38
C TRP A 15 -2.21 4.86 11.14
N PHE A 16 -1.16 4.07 11.34
CA PHE A 16 0.07 4.43 12.05
C PHE A 16 -0.21 4.88 13.51
N ASP A 17 0.35 5.97 13.93
CA ASP A 17 0.18 6.53 15.28
C ASP A 17 -0.91 7.61 15.38
N GLU A 18 -1.72 7.77 14.35
CA GLU A 18 -2.83 8.70 14.46
C GLU A 18 -3.78 8.26 15.57
N GLU A 19 -3.94 9.12 16.57
CA GLU A 19 -5.03 8.94 17.51
C GLU A 19 -6.30 9.52 16.91
N PRO A 20 -7.41 8.76 16.86
CA PRO A 20 -8.66 9.31 16.43
C PRO A 20 -9.06 10.44 17.40
N PRO A 21 -9.46 11.62 16.90
CA PRO A 21 -9.90 12.70 17.79
C PRO A 21 -11.07 12.22 18.67
N PRO A 22 -11.09 12.53 19.99
CA PRO A 22 -12.28 12.33 20.81
C PRO A 22 -13.41 13.26 20.31
N PRO A 23 -14.62 12.84 20.08
CA PRO A 23 -15.28 11.55 20.24
C PRO A 23 -15.37 10.74 18.95
N ALA A 24 -14.28 10.54 18.25
CA ALA A 24 -14.23 9.83 16.96
C ALA A 24 -14.71 8.37 17.01
N HIS A 25 -14.92 7.83 18.20
CA HIS A 25 -15.61 6.55 18.38
C HIS A 25 -17.12 6.65 18.15
N ALA A 26 -17.69 7.87 18.08
CA ALA A 26 -19.11 8.06 17.83
C ALA A 26 -19.46 7.58 16.42
N GLY A 27 -20.31 6.56 16.35
CA GLY A 27 -20.81 6.03 15.09
C GLY A 27 -19.99 4.93 14.43
N VAL A 28 -18.95 4.37 15.10
CA VAL A 28 -18.27 3.14 14.68
C VAL A 28 -18.43 2.04 15.71
N ASP A 29 -18.56 0.80 15.26
CA ASP A 29 -18.72 -0.36 16.14
C ASP A 29 -17.37 -1.03 16.47
N ILE A 30 -16.42 -0.97 15.53
CA ILE A 30 -15.10 -1.60 15.62
C ILE A 30 -14.07 -0.63 15.09
N ILE A 31 -12.96 -0.48 15.81
CA ILE A 31 -11.80 0.27 15.34
C ILE A 31 -10.69 -0.72 14.98
N GLU A 32 -10.21 -0.60 13.75
CA GLU A 32 -9.05 -1.31 13.25
C GLU A 32 -7.87 -0.34 13.18
N TYR A 33 -6.95 -0.48 14.11
CA TYR A 33 -5.70 0.26 14.11
C TYR A 33 -4.70 -0.48 13.22
N ARG A 34 -4.19 0.21 12.22
CA ARG A 34 -3.32 -0.32 11.18
C ARG A 34 -1.89 0.20 11.33
N CYS A 35 -0.92 -0.69 11.18
CA CYS A 35 0.50 -0.34 11.14
C CYS A 35 1.00 0.43 12.36
N ARG A 36 0.53 0.10 13.57
CA ARG A 36 1.01 0.72 14.80
C ARG A 36 2.43 0.25 15.14
N PRO A 37 3.29 1.11 15.71
CA PRO A 37 4.61 0.71 16.23
C PRO A 37 4.49 -0.14 17.51
N ASN A 38 3.41 0.04 18.30
CA ASN A 38 3.17 -0.69 19.54
C ASN A 38 1.77 -1.32 19.57
N PRO A 39 1.62 -2.52 20.17
CA PRO A 39 0.32 -3.14 20.32
C PRO A 39 -0.54 -2.37 21.34
N ILE A 40 -1.86 -2.43 21.17
CA ILE A 40 -2.83 -1.89 22.14
C ILE A 40 -3.10 -2.98 23.19
N PRO A 41 -2.98 -2.67 24.49
CA PRO A 41 -3.30 -3.62 25.55
C PRO A 41 -4.73 -4.14 25.43
N ASN A 42 -4.90 -5.44 25.62
CA ASN A 42 -6.19 -6.15 25.54
C ASN A 42 -6.89 -6.09 24.16
N ALA A 43 -6.26 -5.53 23.13
CA ALA A 43 -6.79 -5.61 21.78
C ALA A 43 -6.42 -6.96 21.13
N ARG A 44 -7.25 -7.38 20.17
CA ARG A 44 -6.88 -8.46 19.29
C ARG A 44 -5.78 -7.96 18.35
N THR A 45 -4.59 -8.51 18.48
CA THR A 45 -3.39 -8.02 17.80
C THR A 45 -2.82 -9.08 16.85
N ALA A 46 -2.41 -8.65 15.67
CA ALA A 46 -1.59 -9.40 14.73
C ALA A 46 -0.33 -8.58 14.38
N THR A 47 0.76 -9.26 14.05
CA THR A 47 1.99 -8.60 13.60
C THR A 47 2.03 -8.52 12.07
N LEU A 48 2.57 -7.43 11.57
CA LEU A 48 2.83 -7.18 10.15
C LEU A 48 4.29 -6.74 9.99
N LEU A 49 5.04 -7.44 9.14
CA LEU A 49 6.36 -6.97 8.74
C LEU A 49 6.22 -5.99 7.59
N SER A 50 6.90 -4.85 7.67
CA SER A 50 6.97 -3.87 6.58
C SER A 50 8.42 -3.48 6.31
N LEU A 51 8.63 -2.75 5.22
CA LEU A 51 9.86 -2.07 4.89
C LEU A 51 9.58 -0.57 4.86
N GLN A 52 10.44 0.24 5.45
CA GLN A 52 10.29 1.69 5.47
C GLN A 52 11.55 2.39 4.97
N THR A 53 11.37 3.44 4.18
CA THR A 53 12.42 4.35 3.74
C THR A 53 12.24 5.69 4.46
N ASP A 54 13.31 6.16 5.09
CA ASP A 54 13.37 7.48 5.72
C ASP A 54 13.46 8.56 4.64
N LEU A 55 12.43 9.39 4.53
CA LEU A 55 12.36 10.51 3.62
C LEU A 55 12.96 11.80 4.22
N THR A 56 13.35 11.84 5.48
CA THR A 56 14.02 13.01 6.07
C THR A 56 15.44 13.15 5.53
N ALA A 57 16.07 12.02 5.18
CA ALA A 57 17.40 12.00 4.58
C ALA A 57 17.44 12.74 3.23
N PRO A 58 18.59 13.35 2.85
CA PRO A 58 18.71 14.01 1.54
C PRO A 58 18.55 13.02 0.38
N PRO A 59 18.05 13.46 -0.80
CA PRO A 59 17.76 12.58 -1.94
C PRO A 59 18.95 11.68 -2.34
N GLU A 60 20.17 12.21 -2.25
CA GLU A 60 21.39 11.49 -2.59
C GLU A 60 21.65 10.32 -1.63
N ALA A 61 21.32 10.50 -0.34
CA ALA A 61 21.44 9.44 0.65
C ALA A 61 20.35 8.37 0.44
N ILE A 62 19.12 8.77 0.13
CA ILE A 62 18.03 7.84 -0.14
C ILE A 62 18.38 6.96 -1.35
N VAL A 63 18.73 7.57 -2.49
CA VAL A 63 19.10 6.81 -3.70
C VAL A 63 20.42 6.06 -3.51
N GLY A 64 21.31 6.57 -2.66
CA GLY A 64 22.55 5.90 -2.24
C GLY A 64 22.28 4.55 -1.58
N GLY A 65 21.20 4.44 -0.81
CA GLY A 65 20.75 3.20 -0.15
C GLY A 65 20.18 2.15 -1.11
N PHE A 66 19.86 2.50 -2.36
CA PHE A 66 19.36 1.53 -3.34
C PHE A 66 20.46 0.56 -3.77
N HIS A 67 20.11 -0.67 -4.05
CA HIS A 67 21.01 -1.63 -4.69
C HIS A 67 21.54 -1.08 -6.03
N GLY A 68 22.81 -1.36 -6.36
CA GLY A 68 23.46 -0.82 -7.56
C GLY A 68 22.68 -1.03 -8.86
N GLY A 69 22.09 -2.22 -9.04
CA GLY A 69 21.24 -2.52 -10.18
C GLY A 69 19.95 -1.68 -10.22
N CYS A 70 19.34 -1.38 -9.06
CA CYS A 70 18.17 -0.52 -8.99
C CYS A 70 18.52 0.91 -9.38
N ARG A 71 19.61 1.47 -8.83
CA ARG A 71 20.11 2.81 -9.19
C ARG A 71 20.39 2.93 -10.69
N TYR A 72 21.04 1.92 -11.28
CA TYR A 72 21.30 1.90 -12.71
C TYR A 72 20.01 1.97 -13.53
N LEU A 73 18.99 1.15 -13.16
CA LEU A 73 17.73 1.11 -13.90
C LEU A 73 16.93 2.40 -13.78
N VAL A 74 16.93 3.04 -12.60
CA VAL A 74 16.30 4.35 -12.38
C VAL A 74 16.99 5.42 -13.25
N ARG A 75 18.32 5.53 -13.21
CA ARG A 75 19.09 6.49 -14.03
C ARG A 75 18.90 6.25 -15.52
N ARG A 76 18.85 5.00 -15.95
CA ARG A 76 18.59 4.65 -17.35
C ARG A 76 17.18 5.08 -17.79
N ALA A 77 16.16 4.87 -16.94
CA ALA A 77 14.80 5.30 -17.22
C ALA A 77 14.72 6.83 -17.37
N GLU A 78 15.33 7.55 -16.44
CA GLU A 78 15.45 9.01 -16.48
C GLU A 78 16.06 9.52 -17.77
N ALA A 79 17.19 8.92 -18.19
CA ALA A 79 17.96 9.43 -19.33
C ALA A 79 17.41 9.01 -20.69
N LYS A 80 16.68 7.89 -20.81
CA LYS A 80 16.44 7.24 -22.11
C LYS A 80 15.01 6.81 -22.40
N ASP A 81 14.14 6.66 -21.38
CA ASP A 81 12.85 6.02 -21.61
C ASP A 81 11.72 7.03 -21.89
N GLY A 82 11.96 8.35 -21.73
CA GLY A 82 11.00 9.41 -22.03
C GLY A 82 9.73 9.29 -21.17
N LEU A 83 9.92 9.02 -19.88
CA LEU A 83 8.84 8.86 -18.92
C LEU A 83 8.37 10.21 -18.37
N ARG A 84 7.08 10.32 -18.07
CA ARG A 84 6.48 11.44 -17.38
C ARG A 84 5.85 10.94 -16.08
N HIS A 85 6.22 11.56 -14.96
CA HIS A 85 5.61 11.36 -13.65
C HIS A 85 4.38 12.25 -13.51
N GLU A 86 3.28 11.67 -13.08
CA GLU A 86 2.08 12.41 -12.77
C GLU A 86 1.55 11.98 -11.40
N VAL A 87 1.30 12.96 -10.55
CA VAL A 87 0.63 12.76 -9.26
C VAL A 87 -0.76 13.38 -9.34
N ILE A 88 -1.76 12.57 -9.06
CA ILE A 88 -3.17 12.94 -9.15
C ILE A 88 -3.65 13.20 -7.73
N ARG A 89 -3.90 14.48 -7.41
CA ARG A 89 -4.31 14.92 -6.07
C ARG A 89 -5.80 14.71 -5.82
N ASP A 90 -6.63 14.94 -6.82
CA ASP A 90 -8.06 14.62 -6.79
C ASP A 90 -8.28 13.19 -7.30
N ALA A 91 -7.89 12.24 -6.44
CA ALA A 91 -7.93 10.82 -6.79
C ALA A 91 -9.34 10.32 -7.16
N GLY A 92 -10.40 11.05 -6.78
CA GLY A 92 -11.78 10.72 -7.13
C GLY A 92 -12.02 10.64 -8.64
N ASP A 93 -11.46 11.57 -9.40
CA ASP A 93 -11.69 11.68 -10.85
C ASP A 93 -11.02 10.56 -11.67
N CYS A 94 -9.91 10.01 -11.15
CA CYS A 94 -9.15 8.95 -11.83
C CYS A 94 -9.21 7.59 -11.11
N LEU A 95 -10.07 7.46 -10.10
CA LEU A 95 -10.15 6.25 -9.30
C LEU A 95 -10.58 5.04 -10.13
N ASP A 96 -11.55 5.22 -11.02
CA ASP A 96 -12.03 4.14 -11.88
C ASP A 96 -10.98 3.74 -12.91
N GLU A 97 -10.26 4.71 -13.51
CA GLU A 97 -9.16 4.42 -14.44
C GLU A 97 -8.05 3.62 -13.76
N PHE A 98 -7.63 4.07 -12.56
CA PHE A 98 -6.68 3.33 -11.73
C PHE A 98 -7.17 1.92 -11.42
N ALA A 99 -8.41 1.79 -10.94
CA ALA A 99 -8.95 0.51 -10.50
C ALA A 99 -9.11 -0.47 -11.67
N ASP A 100 -9.51 -0.01 -12.86
CA ASP A 100 -9.58 -0.82 -14.07
C ASP A 100 -8.20 -1.31 -14.51
N PHE A 101 -7.19 -0.43 -14.47
CA PHE A 101 -5.81 -0.79 -14.78
C PHE A 101 -5.27 -1.83 -13.78
N TYR A 102 -5.50 -1.61 -12.47
CA TYR A 102 -5.10 -2.54 -11.43
C TYR A 102 -5.82 -3.89 -11.57
N ASP A 103 -7.11 -3.90 -11.86
CA ASP A 103 -7.90 -5.11 -12.03
C ASP A 103 -7.40 -5.95 -13.22
N GLY A 104 -6.98 -5.29 -14.31
CA GLY A 104 -6.31 -5.96 -15.43
C GLY A 104 -5.01 -6.65 -15.01
N PHE A 105 -4.19 -5.97 -14.23
CA PHE A 105 -2.97 -6.53 -13.64
C PHE A 105 -3.28 -7.66 -12.64
N ALA A 106 -4.25 -7.47 -11.75
CA ALA A 106 -4.63 -8.42 -10.72
C ALA A 106 -5.13 -9.75 -11.29
N ARG A 107 -5.97 -9.70 -12.35
CA ARG A 107 -6.45 -10.91 -13.05
C ARG A 107 -5.30 -11.71 -13.65
N GLN A 108 -4.29 -11.05 -14.23
CA GLN A 108 -3.12 -11.72 -14.80
C GLN A 108 -2.24 -12.42 -13.74
N LYS A 109 -2.33 -11.99 -12.50
CA LYS A 109 -1.55 -12.53 -11.37
C LYS A 109 -2.38 -13.35 -10.39
N ALA A 110 -3.66 -13.57 -10.65
CA ALA A 110 -4.61 -14.20 -9.73
C ALA A 110 -4.62 -13.52 -8.35
N LEU A 111 -4.54 -12.18 -8.33
CA LEU A 111 -4.65 -11.34 -7.14
C LEU A 111 -6.10 -10.91 -6.91
N TRP A 112 -6.37 -10.36 -5.71
CA TRP A 112 -7.63 -9.68 -5.44
C TRP A 112 -7.76 -8.42 -6.30
N LEU A 113 -8.97 -8.15 -6.77
CA LEU A 113 -9.30 -6.92 -7.46
C LEU A 113 -9.19 -5.71 -6.51
N ALA A 114 -9.12 -4.51 -7.08
CA ALA A 114 -9.11 -3.28 -6.31
C ALA A 114 -10.35 -3.19 -5.41
N ASP A 115 -10.15 -2.87 -4.14
CA ASP A 115 -11.23 -2.55 -3.22
C ASP A 115 -11.70 -1.12 -3.47
N ARG A 116 -12.58 -0.94 -4.48
CA ARG A 116 -13.08 0.38 -4.89
C ARG A 116 -13.81 1.10 -3.75
N HIS A 117 -14.49 0.35 -2.87
CA HIS A 117 -15.17 0.94 -1.74
C HIS A 117 -14.16 1.54 -0.76
N TRP A 118 -13.11 0.80 -0.40
CA TRP A 118 -12.04 1.29 0.46
C TRP A 118 -11.31 2.48 -0.20
N LEU A 119 -10.91 2.37 -1.45
CA LEU A 119 -10.25 3.45 -2.19
C LEU A 119 -11.07 4.73 -2.23
N SER A 120 -12.38 4.62 -2.51
CA SER A 120 -13.30 5.76 -2.51
C SER A 120 -13.39 6.41 -1.13
N ARG A 121 -13.43 5.62 -0.06
CA ARG A 121 -13.45 6.19 1.31
C ARG A 121 -12.13 6.89 1.65
N VAL A 122 -11.00 6.30 1.28
CA VAL A 122 -9.68 6.94 1.46
C VAL A 122 -9.57 8.25 0.67
N ALA A 123 -10.13 8.28 -0.54
CA ALA A 123 -10.18 9.50 -1.37
C ALA A 123 -11.04 10.60 -0.74
N VAL A 124 -12.24 10.25 -0.24
CA VAL A 124 -13.14 11.19 0.45
C VAL A 124 -12.48 11.82 1.69
N GLU A 125 -11.67 11.06 2.41
CA GLU A 125 -10.90 11.57 3.57
C GLU A 125 -9.64 12.37 3.13
N GLY A 126 -9.40 12.56 1.83
CA GLY A 126 -8.22 13.28 1.31
C GLY A 126 -6.89 12.56 1.56
N GLN A 127 -6.94 11.26 1.84
CA GLN A 127 -5.77 10.45 2.19
C GLN A 127 -5.24 9.59 1.02
N LEU A 128 -5.98 9.51 -0.10
CA LEU A 128 -5.57 8.77 -1.29
C LEU A 128 -4.73 9.67 -2.21
N VAL A 129 -3.55 9.16 -2.59
CA VAL A 129 -2.72 9.76 -3.63
C VAL A 129 -2.48 8.72 -4.71
N LEU A 130 -2.85 9.04 -5.94
CA LEU A 130 -2.55 8.21 -7.11
C LEU A 130 -1.34 8.79 -7.84
N SER A 131 -0.48 7.94 -8.37
CA SER A 131 0.61 8.34 -9.25
C SER A 131 0.74 7.40 -10.44
N CYS A 132 1.21 7.94 -11.56
CA CYS A 132 1.35 7.20 -12.80
C CYS A 132 2.66 7.54 -13.53
N ALA A 133 3.30 6.51 -14.08
CA ALA A 133 4.38 6.66 -15.05
C ALA A 133 3.82 6.51 -16.47
N TRP A 134 3.87 7.58 -17.23
CA TRP A 134 3.43 7.65 -18.62
C TRP A 134 4.59 7.56 -19.59
N ARG A 135 4.34 6.98 -20.76
CA ARG A 135 5.19 7.15 -21.95
C ARG A 135 4.32 7.61 -23.11
N GLY A 136 4.48 8.87 -23.50
CA GLY A 136 3.51 9.54 -24.36
C GLY A 136 2.13 9.58 -23.68
N SER A 137 1.09 9.09 -24.34
CA SER A 137 -0.27 8.97 -23.82
C SER A 137 -0.56 7.63 -23.14
N LYS A 138 0.42 6.72 -23.04
CA LYS A 138 0.21 5.36 -22.51
C LYS A 138 0.65 5.26 -21.06
N PRO A 139 -0.24 4.89 -20.12
CA PRO A 139 0.15 4.56 -18.75
C PRO A 139 0.92 3.22 -18.74
N LEU A 140 2.07 3.19 -18.08
CA LEU A 140 2.89 1.99 -17.93
C LEU A 140 2.76 1.37 -16.54
N VAL A 141 2.69 2.23 -15.53
CA VAL A 141 2.65 1.83 -14.11
C VAL A 141 1.76 2.80 -13.36
N TRP A 142 0.93 2.26 -12.47
CA TRP A 142 0.14 3.02 -11.53
C TRP A 142 0.46 2.62 -10.10
N HIS A 143 0.53 3.62 -9.21
CA HIS A 143 0.57 3.41 -7.77
C HIS A 143 -0.60 4.10 -7.09
N ALA A 144 -1.10 3.48 -6.01
CA ALA A 144 -2.01 4.12 -5.07
C ALA A 144 -1.37 4.11 -3.68
N HIS A 145 -1.35 5.26 -3.06
CA HIS A 145 -0.76 5.48 -1.75
C HIS A 145 -1.81 5.96 -0.76
N LEU A 146 -1.70 5.48 0.47
CA LEU A 146 -2.40 6.02 1.63
C LEU A 146 -1.48 6.98 2.36
N ARG A 147 -1.91 8.23 2.49
CA ARG A 147 -1.23 9.25 3.29
C ARG A 147 -1.89 9.36 4.66
N SER A 148 -1.12 9.26 5.75
CA SER A 148 -1.61 9.41 7.11
C SER A 148 -0.52 10.05 7.97
N GLY A 149 -0.80 11.20 8.57
CA GLY A 149 0.18 11.99 9.30
C GLY A 149 1.40 12.33 8.45
N ARG A 150 2.58 11.93 8.91
CA ARG A 150 3.87 12.14 8.22
C ARG A 150 4.35 10.91 7.44
N THR A 151 3.50 9.90 7.32
CA THR A 151 3.79 8.65 6.63
C THR A 151 2.94 8.50 5.38
N VAL A 152 3.55 8.00 4.31
CA VAL A 152 2.86 7.53 3.12
C VAL A 152 3.11 6.03 2.94
N ARG A 153 2.06 5.29 2.67
CA ARG A 153 2.13 3.84 2.47
C ARG A 153 1.70 3.47 1.06
N LEU A 154 2.51 2.64 0.40
CA LEU A 154 2.12 2.00 -0.85
C LEU A 154 1.01 0.99 -0.58
N ALA A 155 -0.21 1.29 -1.04
CA ALA A 155 -1.37 0.42 -0.92
C ALA A 155 -1.50 -0.52 -2.13
N TYR A 156 -1.31 0.01 -3.34
CA TYR A 156 -1.38 -0.75 -4.59
C TYR A 156 -0.27 -0.31 -5.54
N SER A 157 0.26 -1.26 -6.30
CA SER A 157 1.17 -1.04 -7.42
C SER A 157 0.81 -1.96 -8.57
N ALA A 158 0.60 -1.43 -9.75
CA ALA A 158 0.22 -2.18 -10.94
C ALA A 158 1.09 -1.84 -12.14
N SER A 159 1.52 -2.88 -12.87
CA SER A 159 2.32 -2.74 -14.09
C SER A 159 1.93 -3.85 -15.08
N CYS A 160 1.37 -3.49 -16.22
CA CYS A 160 0.87 -4.44 -17.21
C CYS A 160 1.92 -4.75 -18.28
N PHE A 161 2.57 -5.90 -18.18
CA PHE A 161 3.62 -6.32 -19.11
C PHE A 161 3.58 -7.80 -19.53
N ARG A 162 2.68 -8.61 -18.96
CA ARG A 162 2.59 -10.04 -19.30
C ARG A 162 2.09 -10.22 -20.75
N GLY A 163 2.64 -11.20 -21.45
CA GLY A 163 2.37 -11.43 -22.86
C GLY A 163 3.03 -10.43 -23.82
N MET A 164 3.79 -9.46 -23.30
CA MET A 164 4.50 -8.47 -24.12
C MET A 164 5.94 -8.91 -24.44
N GLU A 165 6.52 -8.31 -25.46
CA GLU A 165 7.91 -8.53 -25.86
C GLU A 165 8.89 -8.18 -24.73
N SER A 166 10.08 -8.78 -24.77
CA SER A 166 11.13 -8.62 -23.75
C SER A 166 11.55 -7.16 -23.55
N GLY A 167 11.65 -6.39 -24.66
CA GLY A 167 11.97 -4.97 -24.64
C GLY A 167 10.94 -4.14 -23.88
N TYR A 168 9.65 -4.41 -24.10
CA TYR A 168 8.56 -3.73 -23.41
C TYR A 168 8.50 -4.13 -21.92
N ARG A 169 8.68 -5.41 -21.60
CA ARG A 169 8.77 -5.86 -20.19
C ARG A 169 9.90 -5.16 -19.44
N SER A 170 11.06 -5.02 -20.10
CA SER A 170 12.20 -4.32 -19.51
C SER A 170 11.91 -2.83 -19.30
N LEU A 171 11.21 -2.17 -20.23
CA LEU A 171 10.78 -0.77 -20.09
C LEU A 171 9.84 -0.61 -18.88
N VAL A 172 8.79 -1.43 -18.80
CA VAL A 172 7.84 -1.36 -17.69
C VAL A 172 8.51 -1.63 -16.34
N GLY A 173 9.43 -2.59 -16.28
CA GLY A 173 10.21 -2.87 -15.07
C GLY A 173 11.11 -1.70 -14.64
N ARG A 174 11.65 -0.92 -15.58
CA ARG A 174 12.37 0.33 -15.28
C ARG A 174 11.41 1.44 -14.88
N ALA A 175 10.30 1.60 -15.59
CA ALA A 175 9.27 2.59 -15.28
C ALA A 175 8.73 2.44 -13.86
N ASN A 176 8.52 1.19 -13.39
CA ASN A 176 8.07 0.93 -12.03
C ASN A 176 9.11 1.40 -10.99
N ARG A 177 10.39 1.11 -11.19
CA ARG A 177 11.46 1.57 -10.28
C ARG A 177 11.62 3.08 -10.31
N TRP A 178 11.52 3.66 -11.47
CA TRP A 178 11.58 5.10 -11.68
C TRP A 178 10.39 5.81 -11.01
N LEU A 179 9.17 5.27 -11.14
CA LEU A 179 7.99 5.81 -10.49
C LEU A 179 8.13 5.80 -8.97
N HIS A 180 8.56 4.69 -8.36
CA HIS A 180 8.82 4.65 -6.92
C HIS A 180 9.80 5.73 -6.45
N TRP A 181 10.87 5.96 -7.22
CA TRP A 181 11.84 7.01 -6.90
C TRP A 181 11.20 8.41 -6.96
N HIS A 182 10.46 8.71 -8.01
CA HIS A 182 9.78 10.00 -8.16
C HIS A 182 8.66 10.19 -7.14
N ASP A 183 7.94 9.15 -6.77
CA ASP A 183 6.98 9.17 -5.67
C ASP A 183 7.66 9.54 -4.34
N MET A 184 8.81 8.94 -4.02
CA MET A 184 9.55 9.29 -2.80
C MET A 184 9.99 10.76 -2.81
N LEU A 185 10.49 11.27 -3.93
CA LEU A 185 10.86 12.68 -4.05
C LEU A 185 9.66 13.59 -3.85
N HIS A 186 8.54 13.29 -4.53
CA HIS A 186 7.30 14.04 -4.37
C HIS A 186 6.81 14.09 -2.92
N PHE A 187 6.79 12.93 -2.24
CA PHE A 187 6.33 12.87 -0.85
C PHE A 187 7.30 13.56 0.11
N LYS A 188 8.60 13.48 -0.13
CA LYS A 188 9.59 14.25 0.62
C LYS A 188 9.37 15.76 0.45
N GLU A 189 9.19 16.25 -0.77
CA GLU A 189 8.88 17.65 -1.05
C GLU A 189 7.56 18.09 -0.40
N ALA A 190 6.59 17.19 -0.29
CA ALA A 190 5.33 17.42 0.42
C ALA A 190 5.47 17.36 1.97
N GLY A 191 6.69 17.18 2.51
CA GLY A 191 6.98 17.20 3.93
C GLY A 191 6.67 15.88 4.66
N LEU A 192 6.49 14.77 3.92
CA LEU A 192 6.35 13.45 4.53
C LEU A 192 7.73 12.90 4.91
N GLU A 193 7.78 12.15 6.02
CA GLU A 193 9.03 11.68 6.61
C GLU A 193 9.30 10.20 6.36
N CYS A 194 8.27 9.43 6.08
CA CYS A 194 8.39 7.98 5.93
C CYS A 194 7.63 7.48 4.70
N TYR A 195 8.31 6.69 3.86
CA TYR A 195 7.70 5.90 2.80
C TYR A 195 7.61 4.44 3.23
N ASP A 196 6.41 3.97 3.52
CA ASP A 196 6.14 2.58 3.90
C ASP A 196 5.80 1.77 2.64
N TRP A 197 6.61 0.77 2.35
CA TRP A 197 6.49 -0.11 1.17
C TRP A 197 5.32 -1.09 1.26
N GLY A 198 4.57 -1.05 2.33
CA GLY A 198 3.61 -2.10 2.64
C GLY A 198 4.28 -3.39 3.13
N GLY A 199 3.45 -4.39 3.38
CA GLY A 199 3.93 -5.62 3.99
C GLY A 199 5.01 -6.34 3.20
N VAL A 200 5.90 -7.00 3.93
CA VAL A 200 6.85 -7.97 3.40
C VAL A 200 6.54 -9.34 3.99
N PHE A 201 6.80 -10.39 3.25
CA PHE A 201 6.54 -11.76 3.69
C PHE A 201 7.63 -12.21 4.67
N ALA A 202 7.23 -12.77 5.81
CA ALA A 202 8.15 -13.43 6.72
C ALA A 202 8.66 -14.75 6.12
N ASP A 203 7.79 -15.44 5.36
CA ASP A 203 8.08 -16.70 4.66
C ASP A 203 8.23 -16.40 3.16
N GLU A 204 9.42 -16.67 2.62
CA GLU A 204 9.81 -16.53 1.21
C GLU A 204 9.81 -17.89 0.47
N SER A 205 9.03 -18.85 0.92
CA SER A 205 9.01 -20.22 0.37
C SER A 205 8.52 -20.28 -1.08
N THR A 206 7.78 -19.28 -1.56
CA THR A 206 7.34 -19.22 -2.95
C THR A 206 8.14 -18.20 -3.75
N PRO A 207 8.41 -18.47 -5.06
CA PRO A 207 9.12 -17.52 -5.92
C PRO A 207 8.46 -16.14 -5.99
N GLU A 208 7.12 -16.08 -5.92
CA GLU A 208 6.36 -14.84 -5.95
C GLU A 208 6.65 -13.99 -4.70
N ARG A 209 6.58 -14.59 -3.50
CA ARG A 209 6.87 -13.91 -2.23
C ARG A 209 8.31 -13.44 -2.16
N ALA A 210 9.24 -14.31 -2.53
CA ALA A 210 10.66 -13.99 -2.60
C ALA A 210 10.91 -12.84 -3.58
N GLY A 211 10.26 -12.85 -4.76
CA GLY A 211 10.39 -11.82 -5.78
C GLY A 211 9.87 -10.47 -5.30
N ILE A 212 8.73 -10.44 -4.59
CA ILE A 212 8.16 -9.20 -4.02
C ILE A 212 9.12 -8.62 -2.96
N ASN A 213 9.58 -9.44 -2.03
CA ASN A 213 10.50 -9.00 -0.99
C ASN A 213 11.83 -8.53 -1.60
N GLN A 214 12.36 -9.25 -2.59
CA GLN A 214 13.57 -8.87 -3.30
C GLN A 214 13.40 -7.52 -3.99
N PHE A 215 12.27 -7.32 -4.70
CA PHE A 215 12.00 -6.04 -5.37
C PHE A 215 12.03 -4.88 -4.38
N LYS A 216 11.32 -4.98 -3.25
CA LYS A 216 11.29 -3.93 -2.22
C LYS A 216 12.67 -3.70 -1.60
N ARG A 217 13.42 -4.77 -1.28
CA ARG A 217 14.78 -4.66 -0.74
C ARG A 217 15.77 -3.97 -1.68
N MET A 218 15.52 -3.99 -3.00
CA MET A 218 16.39 -3.27 -3.95
C MET A 218 16.38 -1.75 -3.76
N PHE A 219 15.41 -1.20 -3.06
CA PHE A 219 15.32 0.23 -2.73
C PHE A 219 15.93 0.55 -1.35
N GLY A 220 16.54 -0.42 -0.68
CA GLY A 220 17.04 -0.23 0.67
C GLY A 220 15.90 -0.16 1.69
N GLY A 221 16.07 0.72 2.70
CA GLY A 221 15.11 0.88 3.78
C GLY A 221 15.35 -0.08 4.95
N GLN A 222 14.55 0.09 5.99
CA GLN A 222 14.63 -0.69 7.22
C GLN A 222 13.41 -1.58 7.38
N ARG A 223 13.63 -2.82 7.83
CA ARG A 223 12.51 -3.70 8.20
C ARG A 223 11.96 -3.26 9.55
N VAL A 224 10.63 -3.11 9.61
CA VAL A 224 9.91 -2.73 10.81
C VAL A 224 8.81 -3.74 11.12
N VAL A 225 8.51 -3.89 12.41
CA VAL A 225 7.36 -4.67 12.88
C VAL A 225 6.25 -3.68 13.21
N HIS A 226 5.09 -3.88 12.60
CA HIS A 226 3.87 -3.17 12.94
C HIS A 226 2.87 -4.10 13.61
N TYR A 227 1.92 -3.50 14.28
CA TYR A 227 0.82 -4.19 14.93
C TYR A 227 -0.51 -3.74 14.32
N GLU A 228 -1.32 -4.74 13.95
CA GLU A 228 -2.70 -4.59 13.52
C GLU A 228 -3.58 -4.89 14.72
N CYS A 229 -4.27 -3.88 15.28
CA CYS A 229 -5.04 -4.04 16.50
C CYS A 229 -6.53 -3.82 16.23
N THR A 230 -7.37 -4.75 16.65
CA THR A 230 -8.83 -4.64 16.52
C THR A 230 -9.46 -4.43 17.90
N VAL A 231 -10.20 -3.32 18.05
CA VAL A 231 -10.83 -2.91 19.30
C VAL A 231 -12.33 -2.73 19.06
N PRO A 232 -13.22 -3.42 19.82
CA PRO A 232 -14.64 -3.14 19.75
C PRO A 232 -14.95 -1.82 20.47
N ALA A 233 -15.63 -0.91 19.78
CA ALA A 233 -16.03 0.39 20.31
C ALA A 233 -17.45 0.35 20.94
N THR A 234 -18.30 -0.60 20.53
CA THR A 234 -19.68 -0.75 21.03
C THR A 234 -19.98 -2.19 21.47
N PRO A 235 -21.05 -2.42 22.24
CA PRO A 235 -21.54 -3.78 22.53
C PRO A 235 -21.85 -4.58 21.26
N ARG A 236 -22.37 -3.92 20.22
CA ARG A 236 -22.63 -4.50 18.90
C ARG A 236 -21.34 -4.98 18.23
N GLY A 237 -20.29 -4.18 18.30
CA GLY A 237 -18.96 -4.54 17.81
C GLY A 237 -18.38 -5.75 18.56
N ARG A 238 -18.52 -5.80 19.88
CA ARG A 238 -18.09 -6.96 20.70
C ARG A 238 -18.82 -8.24 20.29
N LEU A 239 -20.13 -8.18 20.17
CA LEU A 239 -20.94 -9.33 19.74
C LEU A 239 -20.52 -9.81 18.34
N TRP A 240 -20.34 -8.87 17.40
CA TRP A 240 -19.92 -9.19 16.04
C TRP A 240 -18.56 -9.89 15.99
N LEU A 241 -17.57 -9.39 16.73
CA LEU A 241 -16.24 -10.01 16.81
C LEU A 241 -16.32 -11.42 17.40
N ALA A 242 -17.10 -11.62 18.49
CA ALA A 242 -17.30 -12.93 19.09
C ALA A 242 -17.95 -13.93 18.12
N LEU A 243 -18.98 -13.51 17.37
CA LEU A 243 -19.62 -14.35 16.35
C LEU A 243 -18.68 -14.70 15.19
N ARG A 244 -17.85 -13.73 14.76
CA ARG A 244 -16.85 -13.93 13.71
C ARG A 244 -15.77 -14.94 14.15
N GLU A 245 -15.37 -14.92 15.40
CA GLU A 245 -14.42 -15.88 15.96
C GLU A 245 -14.98 -17.29 16.00
N ARG A 246 -16.22 -17.45 16.48
CA ARG A 246 -16.92 -18.75 16.46
C ARG A 246 -17.01 -19.31 15.04
N ARG A 247 -17.37 -18.49 14.04
CA ARG A 247 -17.43 -18.92 12.64
C ARG A 247 -16.06 -19.31 12.09
N ARG A 248 -14.98 -18.61 12.46
CA ARG A 248 -13.60 -18.95 12.06
C ARG A 248 -13.11 -20.24 12.70
N ALA A 249 -13.51 -20.53 13.94
CA ALA A 249 -13.21 -21.82 14.58
C ALA A 249 -13.92 -22.99 13.89
N TRP A 250 -15.13 -22.78 13.35
CA TRP A 250 -15.90 -23.81 12.63
C TRP A 250 -15.52 -23.93 11.15
N HIS A 251 -15.09 -22.85 10.53
CA HIS A 251 -14.60 -22.78 9.16
C HIS A 251 -13.25 -22.06 9.16
N PRO A 252 -12.14 -22.80 9.44
CA PRO A 252 -10.83 -22.15 9.36
C PRO A 252 -10.68 -21.51 7.98
N PRO A 253 -10.22 -20.26 7.90
CA PRO A 253 -10.08 -19.59 6.62
C PRO A 253 -9.18 -20.47 5.74
N ARG A 254 -9.62 -20.72 4.50
CA ARG A 254 -8.68 -21.13 3.47
C ARG A 254 -7.53 -20.14 3.56
N PRO A 255 -6.26 -20.60 3.45
CA PRO A 255 -5.14 -19.69 3.54
C PRO A 255 -5.39 -18.53 2.58
N VAL A 256 -5.72 -17.39 3.16
CA VAL A 256 -5.91 -16.15 2.39
C VAL A 256 -4.56 -15.93 1.73
N PRO A 257 -4.46 -15.85 0.40
CA PRO A 257 -3.26 -15.29 -0.19
C PRO A 257 -3.04 -13.97 0.51
N ALA A 258 -1.85 -13.76 1.06
CA ALA A 258 -1.51 -12.60 1.91
C ALA A 258 -1.44 -11.30 1.10
N LEU A 259 -2.52 -10.92 0.40
CA LEU A 259 -2.52 -9.93 -0.65
C LEU A 259 -3.76 -9.02 -0.60
N ARG A 260 -3.92 -8.31 0.51
CA ARG A 260 -4.12 -6.87 0.45
C ARG A 260 -2.77 -6.14 0.56
N GLN A 261 -1.69 -6.85 0.33
CA GLN A 261 -0.35 -6.29 0.32
C GLN A 261 0.04 -6.26 -1.14
N GLY A 262 -0.24 -5.09 -1.77
CA GLY A 262 0.17 -4.83 -3.13
C GLY A 262 1.66 -5.11 -3.31
N ALA A 263 1.97 -5.99 -4.20
CA ALA A 263 3.27 -6.07 -4.82
C ALA A 263 3.33 -5.11 -5.99
#